data_367844b535e99406a59d0ab0960623f2
#
_entry.id   367844b535e99406a59d0ab0960623f2
#
_cell.length_a   1.000
_cell.length_b   1.000
_cell.length_c   1.000
_cell.angle_alpha   90.00
_cell.angle_beta   90.00
_cell.angle_gamma   90.00
#
_symmetry.space_group_name_H-M   'P 1'
#
loop_
_entity.id
_entity.type
_entity.pdbx_description
1 polymer ?
#
loop_
_entity_poly.entity_id
_entity_poly.type
_entity_poly.pdbx_seq_one_letter_code
_entity_poly.pdbx_strand_id
1 'polypeptide(L)'
;MLVGLARAGATEPSRQPGGETLTIDGKGITLTFPEDGPTLRIGGKLQLDYGAASLRQAGLPEPFPENIAVRRSWIESYLSYGKVLEVAFQYDFAEPRRPINDAAVAYTGFANTLITLGNMKEPFSLDQLISDNATLFTERSLADAFAPARNFGLALGHHGTDWTVAASVFGGNANTGLTREGVAATARVTTAPIRTDEAVLHLGLAGSLRDLPRDAAPLSLSSRSEAFLFRQTFVDTGDIRDATTIARLGLEAAYRTGPFLVQAEYIRTRVERSGAGPLSFQGGYIQASLVLNGQGRAYKLAPDYGATYAVFAGIVVPEAARVTRGGLGVFELATRFSALDLDDGSLRGGIERDVTVGLNWYPDRNIRFVADYVRSHASPSALAGGRTVDADTFIGRFQLYW
;
A
#
# COMPACT_ATOMS: atom_id res chain seq x y z
N MET A 1 -10.97 36.47 -9.01
CA MET A 1 -12.38 36.08 -9.12
C MET A 1 -12.53 34.82 -8.27
N LEU A 2 -12.87 34.98 -6.98
CA LEU A 2 -13.05 33.88 -6.03
C LEU A 2 -14.45 33.31 -6.27
N VAL A 3 -14.50 32.09 -6.81
CA VAL A 3 -15.74 31.29 -6.88
C VAL A 3 -16.05 30.83 -5.46
N GLY A 4 -17.18 31.27 -4.93
CA GLY A 4 -17.65 30.85 -3.63
C GLY A 4 -17.93 29.34 -3.62
N LEU A 5 -17.13 28.60 -2.87
CA LEU A 5 -17.39 27.20 -2.53
C LEU A 5 -18.64 27.17 -1.63
N ALA A 6 -19.75 26.74 -2.20
CA ALA A 6 -20.97 26.47 -1.45
C ALA A 6 -20.65 25.44 -0.34
N ARG A 7 -21.07 25.75 0.89
CA ARG A 7 -21.03 24.81 2.02
C ARG A 7 -21.82 23.57 1.63
N ALA A 8 -21.13 22.45 1.37
CA ALA A 8 -21.77 21.14 1.29
C ALA A 8 -22.13 20.72 2.72
N GLY A 9 -23.30 21.12 3.20
CA GLY A 9 -23.96 20.49 4.32
C GLY A 9 -24.31 19.05 3.92
N ALA A 10 -24.27 18.10 4.86
CA ALA A 10 -24.81 16.78 4.63
C ALA A 10 -26.28 16.95 4.19
N THR A 11 -26.55 16.66 2.93
CA THR A 11 -27.92 16.66 2.41
C THR A 11 -28.62 15.43 2.95
N GLU A 12 -29.81 15.61 3.53
CA GLU A 12 -30.69 14.48 3.82
C GLU A 12 -30.87 13.65 2.54
N PRO A 13 -30.97 12.30 2.67
CA PRO A 13 -31.12 11.44 1.50
C PRO A 13 -32.36 11.85 0.72
N SER A 14 -32.18 12.29 -0.52
CA SER A 14 -33.30 12.61 -1.42
C SER A 14 -33.92 11.29 -1.92
N ARG A 15 -35.18 11.00 -1.56
CA ARG A 15 -35.94 9.90 -2.15
C ARG A 15 -36.35 10.29 -3.57
N GLN A 16 -35.90 9.48 -4.55
CA GLN A 16 -36.35 9.58 -5.93
C GLN A 16 -37.70 8.86 -6.13
N PRO A 17 -38.45 9.13 -7.21
CA PRO A 17 -39.79 8.56 -7.48
C PRO A 17 -39.87 7.03 -7.62
N GLY A 18 -38.81 6.28 -7.45
CA GLY A 18 -38.79 4.80 -7.49
C GLY A 18 -38.40 4.15 -6.18
N GLY A 19 -38.17 4.96 -5.11
CA GLY A 19 -37.70 4.45 -3.82
C GLY A 19 -36.17 4.34 -3.71
N GLU A 20 -35.40 4.74 -4.73
CA GLU A 20 -33.94 4.82 -4.70
C GLU A 20 -33.50 5.93 -3.74
N THR A 21 -32.40 5.69 -3.06
CA THR A 21 -31.80 6.68 -2.15
C THR A 21 -30.41 7.09 -2.67
N LEU A 22 -30.23 8.40 -2.90
CA LEU A 22 -28.94 9.01 -3.20
C LEU A 22 -28.39 9.69 -1.95
N THR A 23 -27.20 9.28 -1.53
CA THR A 23 -26.47 9.91 -0.42
C THR A 23 -25.14 10.45 -0.93
N ILE A 24 -24.81 11.69 -0.55
CA ILE A 24 -23.52 12.31 -0.81
C ILE A 24 -22.91 12.67 0.53
N ASP A 25 -21.80 12.03 0.89
CA ASP A 25 -21.11 12.24 2.15
C ASP A 25 -19.60 12.15 2.01
N GLY A 26 -18.89 12.06 3.14
CA GLY A 26 -17.42 11.92 3.13
C GLY A 26 -16.90 10.56 2.63
N LYS A 27 -17.78 9.65 2.20
CA LYS A 27 -17.40 8.39 1.54
C LYS A 27 -17.69 8.42 0.03
N GLY A 28 -18.10 9.58 -0.49
CA GLY A 28 -18.44 9.79 -1.90
C GLY A 28 -19.95 9.78 -2.17
N ILE A 29 -20.32 9.25 -3.32
CA ILE A 29 -21.69 9.14 -3.80
C ILE A 29 -22.15 7.70 -3.61
N THR A 30 -23.25 7.51 -2.87
CA THR A 30 -23.87 6.19 -2.70
C THR A 30 -25.29 6.21 -3.25
N LEU A 31 -25.57 5.32 -4.20
CA LEU A 31 -26.88 5.06 -4.76
C LEU A 31 -27.34 3.67 -4.27
N THR A 32 -28.45 3.66 -3.52
CA THR A 32 -29.06 2.42 -3.02
C THR A 32 -30.40 2.21 -3.70
N PHE A 33 -30.59 1.05 -4.31
CA PHE A 33 -31.86 0.64 -4.92
C PHE A 33 -32.74 -0.10 -3.90
N PRO A 34 -34.06 0.04 -3.99
CA PRO A 34 -35.00 -0.60 -3.07
C PRO A 34 -35.07 -2.11 -3.24
N GLU A 35 -35.77 -2.80 -2.34
CA GLU A 35 -36.13 -4.21 -2.40
C GLU A 35 -34.92 -5.16 -2.57
N ASP A 36 -33.88 -5.00 -1.73
CA ASP A 36 -32.63 -5.78 -1.83
C ASP A 36 -31.85 -5.58 -3.15
N GLY A 37 -32.15 -4.51 -3.88
CA GLY A 37 -31.40 -4.11 -5.08
C GLY A 37 -29.94 -3.74 -4.78
N PRO A 38 -29.15 -3.46 -5.83
CA PRO A 38 -27.73 -3.15 -5.64
C PRO A 38 -27.53 -1.83 -4.90
N THR A 39 -26.37 -1.73 -4.22
CA THR A 39 -25.86 -0.47 -3.71
C THR A 39 -24.56 -0.14 -4.46
N LEU A 40 -24.54 0.98 -5.16
CA LEU A 40 -23.36 1.49 -5.85
C LEU A 40 -22.75 2.65 -5.07
N ARG A 41 -21.48 2.53 -4.68
CA ARG A 41 -20.70 3.61 -4.10
C ARG A 41 -19.60 4.04 -5.07
N ILE A 42 -19.48 5.34 -5.31
CA ILE A 42 -18.41 5.95 -6.09
C ILE A 42 -17.64 6.89 -5.18
N GLY A 43 -16.35 6.66 -5.06
CA GLY A 43 -15.42 7.47 -4.31
C GLY A 43 -14.16 7.77 -5.11
N GLY A 44 -13.15 8.29 -4.44
CA GLY A 44 -11.89 8.56 -5.09
C GLY A 44 -10.83 9.10 -4.15
N LYS A 45 -9.65 9.36 -4.71
CA LYS A 45 -8.55 10.00 -3.99
C LYS A 45 -7.69 10.84 -4.91
N LEU A 46 -7.12 11.89 -4.34
CA LEU A 46 -6.11 12.72 -4.95
C LEU A 46 -4.93 12.84 -4.00
N GLN A 47 -3.72 12.58 -4.48
CA GLN A 47 -2.48 12.81 -3.75
C GLN A 47 -1.57 13.69 -4.60
N LEU A 48 -1.18 14.84 -4.06
CA LEU A 48 -0.25 15.80 -4.65
C LEU A 48 1.00 15.83 -3.79
N ASP A 49 2.14 15.57 -4.42
CA ASP A 49 3.44 15.57 -3.76
C ASP A 49 4.27 16.77 -4.23
N TYR A 50 4.96 17.40 -3.28
CA TYR A 50 6.05 18.34 -3.50
C TYR A 50 7.25 17.86 -2.73
N GLY A 51 8.46 18.01 -3.28
CA GLY A 51 9.67 17.63 -2.57
C GLY A 51 10.93 18.24 -3.13
N ALA A 52 11.97 18.17 -2.32
CA ALA A 52 13.33 18.55 -2.66
C ALA A 52 14.30 17.48 -2.15
N ALA A 53 15.37 17.23 -2.90
CA ALA A 53 16.41 16.29 -2.51
C ALA A 53 17.80 16.88 -2.70
N SER A 54 18.74 16.48 -1.88
CA SER A 54 20.17 16.76 -2.06
C SER A 54 20.98 15.47 -2.02
N LEU A 55 21.90 15.32 -2.99
CA LEU A 55 22.87 14.23 -3.01
C LEU A 55 24.19 14.72 -2.47
N ARG A 56 24.84 13.87 -1.65
CA ARG A 56 26.15 14.15 -1.05
C ARG A 56 27.18 13.21 -1.66
N GLN A 57 27.60 13.48 -2.90
CA GLN A 57 28.76 12.81 -3.48
C GLN A 57 29.40 13.70 -4.53
N ALA A 58 30.74 13.81 -4.47
CA ALA A 58 31.51 14.53 -5.47
C ALA A 58 31.39 13.86 -6.86
N GLY A 59 31.09 14.65 -7.90
CA GLY A 59 31.01 14.22 -9.29
C GLY A 59 29.68 13.64 -9.75
N LEU A 60 28.64 13.72 -8.95
CA LEU A 60 27.27 13.54 -9.43
C LEU A 60 26.71 14.87 -9.98
N PRO A 61 25.73 14.78 -10.91
CA PRO A 61 24.98 15.98 -11.34
C PRO A 61 24.42 16.72 -10.12
N GLU A 62 24.18 18.03 -10.32
CA GLU A 62 23.51 18.88 -9.33
C GLU A 62 22.33 18.18 -8.65
N PRO A 63 22.04 18.52 -7.38
CA PRO A 63 20.97 17.93 -6.61
C PRO A 63 19.66 17.92 -7.42
N PHE A 64 18.82 16.92 -7.17
CA PHE A 64 17.51 16.85 -7.81
C PHE A 64 16.74 18.14 -7.51
N PRO A 65 16.32 18.88 -8.54
CA PRO A 65 15.59 20.11 -8.33
C PRO A 65 14.28 19.80 -7.58
N GLU A 66 13.72 20.81 -6.96
CA GLU A 66 12.35 20.77 -6.45
C GLU A 66 11.43 20.17 -7.51
N ASN A 67 10.56 19.28 -7.11
CA ASN A 67 9.64 18.61 -8.00
C ASN A 67 8.23 18.58 -7.38
N ILE A 68 7.24 18.57 -8.26
CA ILE A 68 5.83 18.40 -7.92
C ILE A 68 5.22 17.32 -8.80
N ALA A 69 4.38 16.46 -8.24
CA ALA A 69 3.69 15.43 -9.00
C ALA A 69 2.30 15.13 -8.46
N VAL A 70 1.41 14.74 -9.36
CA VAL A 70 0.19 14.01 -9.01
C VAL A 70 0.62 12.57 -8.74
N ARG A 71 0.67 12.18 -7.48
CA ARG A 71 1.12 10.83 -7.09
C ARG A 71 0.05 9.78 -7.34
N ARG A 72 -1.21 10.10 -7.04
CA ARG A 72 -2.39 9.27 -7.30
C ARG A 72 -3.58 10.16 -7.63
N SER A 73 -4.37 9.73 -8.60
CA SER A 73 -5.64 10.34 -8.95
C SER A 73 -6.63 9.23 -9.31
N TRP A 74 -7.35 8.73 -8.31
CA TRP A 74 -8.18 7.53 -8.45
C TRP A 74 -9.66 7.85 -8.46
N ILE A 75 -10.40 7.10 -9.30
CA ILE A 75 -11.82 6.84 -9.13
C ILE A 75 -11.95 5.41 -8.62
N GLU A 76 -12.79 5.24 -7.60
CA GLU A 76 -13.10 3.97 -6.99
C GLU A 76 -14.60 3.73 -7.06
N SER A 77 -15.03 2.55 -7.50
CA SER A 77 -16.44 2.16 -7.48
C SER A 77 -16.59 0.80 -6.81
N TYR A 78 -17.62 0.69 -5.98
CA TYR A 78 -17.99 -0.52 -5.26
C TYR A 78 -19.46 -0.79 -5.45
N LEU A 79 -19.81 -1.95 -6.00
CA LEU A 79 -21.17 -2.41 -6.17
C LEU A 79 -21.40 -3.62 -5.27
N SER A 80 -22.35 -3.51 -4.35
CA SER A 80 -22.83 -4.63 -3.53
C SER A 80 -24.20 -5.09 -4.07
N TYR A 81 -24.39 -6.40 -4.21
CA TYR A 81 -25.63 -6.98 -4.69
C TYR A 81 -26.04 -8.18 -3.84
N GLY A 82 -27.30 -8.18 -3.35
CA GLY A 82 -27.88 -9.27 -2.57
C GLY A 82 -27.10 -9.59 -1.28
N LYS A 83 -26.31 -8.67 -0.75
CA LYS A 83 -25.44 -8.84 0.46
C LYS A 83 -24.44 -10.00 0.36
N VAL A 84 -24.24 -10.57 -0.84
CA VAL A 84 -23.36 -11.72 -1.06
C VAL A 84 -22.35 -11.51 -2.20
N LEU A 85 -22.56 -10.51 -3.05
CA LEU A 85 -21.64 -10.17 -4.13
C LEU A 85 -21.16 -8.73 -3.96
N GLU A 86 -19.87 -8.54 -4.09
CA GLU A 86 -19.21 -7.23 -4.11
C GLU A 86 -18.34 -7.14 -5.35
N VAL A 87 -18.44 -6.04 -6.08
CA VAL A 87 -17.61 -5.73 -7.24
C VAL A 87 -16.82 -4.48 -6.91
N ALA A 88 -15.51 -4.54 -7.02
CA ALA A 88 -14.62 -3.40 -6.83
C ALA A 88 -13.94 -3.05 -8.15
N PHE A 89 -13.91 -1.78 -8.48
CA PHE A 89 -13.14 -1.25 -9.61
C PHE A 89 -12.44 0.04 -9.21
N GLN A 90 -11.12 0.10 -9.45
CA GLN A 90 -10.27 1.25 -9.15
C GLN A 90 -9.40 1.59 -10.35
N TYR A 91 -9.44 2.86 -10.77
CA TYR A 91 -8.67 3.38 -11.89
C TYR A 91 -7.83 4.56 -11.47
N ASP A 92 -6.51 4.53 -11.75
CA ASP A 92 -5.55 5.60 -11.44
C ASP A 92 -5.17 6.38 -12.71
N PHE A 93 -5.61 7.61 -12.79
CA PHE A 93 -5.29 8.53 -13.90
C PHE A 93 -3.83 9.03 -13.86
N ALA A 94 -3.14 8.89 -12.71
CA ALA A 94 -1.75 9.30 -12.57
C ALA A 94 -0.75 8.22 -13.04
N GLU A 95 -1.19 6.97 -13.23
CA GLU A 95 -0.34 5.85 -13.66
C GLU A 95 -0.81 5.27 -15.02
N PRO A 96 -0.51 5.93 -16.13
CA PRO A 96 -1.08 5.55 -17.44
C PRO A 96 -0.62 4.17 -17.96
N ARG A 97 0.48 3.62 -17.43
CA ARG A 97 0.97 2.29 -17.82
C ARG A 97 0.24 1.15 -17.10
N ARG A 98 -0.25 1.41 -15.88
CA ARG A 98 -0.97 0.44 -15.05
C ARG A 98 -2.16 1.11 -14.35
N PRO A 99 -3.12 1.63 -15.11
CA PRO A 99 -4.22 2.43 -14.55
C PRO A 99 -5.22 1.61 -13.75
N ILE A 100 -5.41 0.32 -14.08
CA ILE A 100 -6.32 -0.55 -13.34
C ILE A 100 -5.60 -1.05 -12.08
N ASN A 101 -6.07 -0.62 -10.91
CA ASN A 101 -5.60 -1.12 -9.63
C ASN A 101 -6.39 -2.37 -9.24
N ASP A 102 -7.59 -2.21 -8.71
CA ASP A 102 -8.45 -3.34 -8.41
C ASP A 102 -9.57 -3.44 -9.45
N ALA A 103 -9.83 -4.65 -9.95
CA ALA A 103 -10.96 -5.01 -10.80
C ALA A 103 -11.35 -6.45 -10.42
N ALA A 104 -12.21 -6.58 -9.40
CA ALA A 104 -12.46 -7.86 -8.76
C ALA A 104 -13.92 -8.02 -8.36
N VAL A 105 -14.36 -9.28 -8.32
CA VAL A 105 -15.66 -9.70 -7.80
C VAL A 105 -15.41 -10.59 -6.59
N ALA A 106 -16.07 -10.27 -5.48
CA ALA A 106 -16.00 -11.02 -4.23
C ALA A 106 -17.35 -11.63 -3.87
N TYR A 107 -17.32 -12.88 -3.45
CA TYR A 107 -18.48 -13.58 -2.88
C TYR A 107 -18.33 -13.69 -1.37
N THR A 108 -19.30 -13.16 -0.63
CA THR A 108 -19.35 -13.04 0.83
C THR A 108 -20.41 -13.94 1.48
N GLY A 109 -21.05 -14.84 0.73
CA GLY A 109 -22.18 -15.64 1.21
C GLY A 109 -21.82 -16.73 2.23
N PHE A 110 -20.55 -17.01 2.45
CA PHE A 110 -20.09 -17.92 3.51
C PHE A 110 -19.65 -17.13 4.74
N ALA A 111 -20.03 -17.62 5.92
CA ALA A 111 -19.65 -16.95 7.17
C ALA A 111 -18.12 -16.81 7.30
N ASN A 112 -17.66 -15.58 7.59
CA ASN A 112 -16.25 -15.25 7.80
C ASN A 112 -15.32 -15.61 6.63
N THR A 113 -15.87 -15.86 5.45
CA THR A 113 -15.13 -16.36 4.29
C THR A 113 -15.38 -15.45 3.09
N LEU A 114 -14.32 -15.09 2.40
CA LEU A 114 -14.34 -14.27 1.20
C LEU A 114 -13.67 -15.04 0.06
N ILE A 115 -14.36 -15.17 -1.06
CA ILE A 115 -13.80 -15.70 -2.30
C ILE A 115 -13.74 -14.55 -3.29
N THR A 116 -12.56 -14.21 -3.78
CA THR A 116 -12.39 -13.07 -4.68
C THR A 116 -11.71 -13.51 -5.96
N LEU A 117 -12.27 -13.12 -7.09
CA LEU A 117 -11.74 -13.34 -8.43
C LEU A 117 -11.51 -11.99 -9.11
N GLY A 118 -10.32 -11.75 -9.63
CA GLY A 118 -10.00 -10.53 -10.36
C GLY A 118 -8.59 -10.01 -10.11
N ASN A 119 -8.33 -8.78 -10.56
CA ASN A 119 -7.08 -8.08 -10.33
C ASN A 119 -7.10 -7.43 -8.95
N MET A 120 -6.21 -7.86 -8.06
CA MET A 120 -6.16 -7.43 -6.66
C MET A 120 -4.77 -7.65 -6.06
N LYS A 121 -4.51 -7.11 -4.88
CA LYS A 121 -3.28 -7.40 -4.13
C LYS A 121 -3.20 -8.87 -3.75
N GLU A 122 -2.03 -9.48 -3.95
CA GLU A 122 -1.74 -10.81 -3.39
C GLU A 122 -1.69 -10.73 -1.85
N PRO A 123 -2.10 -11.76 -1.09
CA PRO A 123 -2.07 -11.76 0.37
C PRO A 123 -0.63 -11.91 0.90
N PHE A 124 0.16 -10.87 0.81
CA PHE A 124 1.57 -10.84 1.20
C PHE A 124 1.96 -9.45 1.68
N SER A 125 2.75 -9.34 2.76
CA SER A 125 3.26 -8.11 3.39
C SER A 125 2.18 -7.23 4.03
N LEU A 126 2.31 -6.96 5.31
CA LEU A 126 1.45 -6.04 6.05
C LEU A 126 1.52 -4.62 5.48
N ASP A 127 2.73 -4.11 5.16
CA ASP A 127 2.92 -2.77 4.58
C ASP A 127 2.23 -2.65 3.21
N GLN A 128 2.38 -3.66 2.33
CA GLN A 128 1.73 -3.67 1.02
C GLN A 128 0.21 -3.74 1.12
N LEU A 129 -0.33 -4.49 2.08
CA LEU A 129 -1.77 -4.66 2.24
C LEU A 129 -2.47 -3.45 2.86
N ILE A 130 -1.78 -2.66 3.69
CA ILE A 130 -2.31 -1.39 4.22
C ILE A 130 -2.74 -0.49 3.05
N SER A 131 -3.91 0.14 3.19
CA SER A 131 -4.41 1.09 2.19
C SER A 131 -3.46 2.28 2.04
N ASP A 132 -3.29 2.78 0.81
CA ASP A 132 -2.49 3.98 0.52
C ASP A 132 -2.99 5.24 1.25
N ASN A 133 -4.27 5.24 1.69
CA ASN A 133 -4.82 6.31 2.54
C ASN A 133 -4.37 6.20 4.00
N ALA A 134 -3.82 5.04 4.39
CA ALA A 134 -3.52 4.69 5.77
C ALA A 134 -2.03 4.41 6.04
N THR A 135 -1.15 4.50 5.03
CA THR A 135 0.31 4.38 5.24
C THR A 135 0.81 5.45 6.23
N LEU A 136 1.87 5.16 6.99
CA LEU A 136 2.44 6.15 7.93
C LEU A 136 3.16 7.28 7.19
N PHE A 137 3.80 6.97 6.07
CA PHE A 137 4.64 7.85 5.27
C PHE A 137 4.08 8.02 3.87
N THR A 138 4.66 8.91 3.09
CA THR A 138 4.32 9.13 1.67
C THR A 138 4.53 7.88 0.83
N GLU A 139 5.56 7.09 1.16
CA GLU A 139 5.87 5.84 0.45
C GLU A 139 6.01 4.65 1.42
N ARG A 140 5.89 3.43 0.88
CA ARG A 140 6.15 2.18 1.60
C ARG A 140 7.63 2.02 1.89
N SER A 141 7.97 1.07 2.76
CA SER A 141 9.34 0.73 3.12
C SER A 141 10.13 0.16 1.93
N LEU A 142 11.46 0.16 2.00
CA LEU A 142 12.33 -0.48 1.01
C LEU A 142 12.01 -1.96 0.79
N ALA A 143 11.53 -2.66 1.82
CA ALA A 143 11.14 -4.08 1.72
C ALA A 143 9.96 -4.33 0.75
N ASP A 144 9.16 -3.32 0.44
CA ASP A 144 8.07 -3.39 -0.55
C ASP A 144 8.57 -3.76 -1.96
N ALA A 145 9.86 -3.54 -2.26
CA ALA A 145 10.50 -4.01 -3.50
C ALA A 145 10.39 -5.53 -3.72
N PHE A 146 10.20 -6.30 -2.65
CA PHE A 146 10.01 -7.75 -2.72
C PHE A 146 8.54 -8.18 -2.68
N ALA A 147 7.62 -7.32 -2.25
CA ALA A 147 6.21 -7.68 -2.14
C ALA A 147 5.60 -7.87 -3.53
N PRO A 148 4.83 -8.96 -3.77
CA PRO A 148 4.08 -9.09 -4.99
C PRO A 148 3.03 -7.98 -5.08
N ALA A 149 2.92 -7.37 -6.26
CA ALA A 149 1.98 -6.30 -6.53
C ALA A 149 0.54 -6.85 -6.73
N ARG A 150 -0.28 -6.10 -7.45
CA ARG A 150 -1.60 -6.54 -7.91
C ARG A 150 -1.48 -7.43 -9.12
N ASN A 151 -2.18 -8.56 -9.09
CA ASN A 151 -2.26 -9.52 -10.18
C ASN A 151 -3.68 -10.05 -10.32
N PHE A 152 -3.99 -10.62 -11.49
CA PHE A 152 -5.27 -11.26 -11.75
C PHE A 152 -5.25 -12.71 -11.26
N GLY A 153 -6.20 -13.09 -10.41
CA GLY A 153 -6.26 -14.42 -9.85
C GLY A 153 -7.47 -14.68 -8.97
N LEU A 154 -7.44 -15.83 -8.31
CA LEU A 154 -8.42 -16.28 -7.34
C LEU A 154 -7.81 -16.31 -5.95
N ALA A 155 -8.47 -15.68 -4.99
CA ALA A 155 -8.10 -15.70 -3.58
C ALA A 155 -9.25 -16.20 -2.71
N LEU A 156 -8.92 -17.02 -1.73
CA LEU A 156 -9.78 -17.48 -0.65
C LEU A 156 -9.23 -16.94 0.64
N GLY A 157 -10.04 -16.27 1.44
CA GLY A 157 -9.69 -15.83 2.77
C GLY A 157 -10.73 -16.22 3.80
N HIS A 158 -10.28 -16.52 5.00
CA HIS A 158 -11.14 -16.85 6.13
C HIS A 158 -10.57 -16.23 7.40
N HIS A 159 -11.44 -15.84 8.33
CA HIS A 159 -11.02 -15.34 9.63
C HIS A 159 -11.79 -15.96 10.77
N GLY A 160 -11.09 -16.25 11.86
CA GLY A 160 -11.69 -16.56 13.14
C GLY A 160 -11.85 -15.31 14.00
N THR A 161 -11.83 -15.50 15.32
CA THR A 161 -11.89 -14.38 16.27
C THR A 161 -10.59 -13.58 16.27
N ASP A 162 -9.44 -14.27 16.31
CA ASP A 162 -8.11 -13.64 16.50
C ASP A 162 -7.08 -14.07 15.45
N TRP A 163 -7.51 -14.73 14.39
CA TRP A 163 -6.62 -15.22 13.35
C TRP A 163 -7.25 -15.10 11.97
N THR A 164 -6.39 -15.09 10.95
CA THR A 164 -6.81 -15.10 9.55
C THR A 164 -5.94 -16.05 8.73
N VAL A 165 -6.51 -16.58 7.66
CA VAL A 165 -5.78 -17.31 6.63
C VAL A 165 -6.26 -16.80 5.28
N ALA A 166 -5.32 -16.56 4.36
CA ALA A 166 -5.63 -16.29 2.97
C ALA A 166 -4.70 -17.12 2.08
N ALA A 167 -5.26 -17.70 1.03
CA ALA A 167 -4.53 -18.47 0.01
C ALA A 167 -5.02 -18.06 -1.37
N SER A 168 -4.14 -18.07 -2.36
CA SER A 168 -4.45 -17.55 -3.68
C SER A 168 -3.58 -18.14 -4.78
N VAL A 169 -4.12 -18.10 -6.02
CA VAL A 169 -3.37 -18.39 -7.23
C VAL A 169 -3.54 -17.19 -8.17
N PHE A 170 -2.43 -16.65 -8.67
CA PHE A 170 -2.38 -15.47 -9.51
C PHE A 170 -1.60 -15.72 -10.80
N GLY A 171 -2.04 -15.12 -11.90
CA GLY A 171 -1.30 -14.96 -13.13
C GLY A 171 -0.59 -13.61 -13.20
N GLY A 172 -0.65 -12.98 -14.38
CA GLY A 172 -0.14 -11.64 -14.60
C GLY A 172 -1.12 -10.54 -14.21
N ASN A 173 -0.68 -9.28 -14.33
CA ASN A 173 -1.47 -8.10 -14.02
C ASN A 173 -2.48 -7.79 -15.14
N ALA A 174 -3.68 -7.31 -14.80
CA ALA A 174 -4.72 -6.97 -15.77
C ALA A 174 -4.29 -5.90 -16.81
N ASN A 175 -3.34 -5.03 -16.45
CA ASN A 175 -2.83 -4.00 -17.37
C ASN A 175 -1.79 -4.52 -18.37
N THR A 176 -1.16 -5.68 -18.09
CA THR A 176 -0.11 -6.28 -18.93
C THR A 176 -0.62 -7.51 -19.70
N GLY A 177 -1.84 -7.94 -19.43
CA GLY A 177 -2.43 -9.16 -20.00
C GLY A 177 -1.92 -10.42 -19.30
N LEU A 178 -2.42 -11.58 -19.74
CA LEU A 178 -2.12 -12.87 -19.13
C LEU A 178 -0.72 -13.43 -19.48
N THR A 179 0.03 -12.73 -20.28
CA THR A 179 1.22 -13.27 -20.90
C THR A 179 2.49 -12.91 -20.13
N ARG A 180 3.30 -13.93 -19.84
CA ARG A 180 4.74 -13.83 -19.49
C ARG A 180 5.11 -13.48 -18.05
N GLU A 181 4.15 -13.29 -17.15
CA GLU A 181 4.44 -13.06 -15.73
C GLU A 181 4.41 -14.36 -14.91
N GLY A 182 4.09 -15.48 -15.54
CA GLY A 182 3.99 -16.80 -14.90
C GLY A 182 2.80 -16.95 -13.95
N VAL A 183 2.83 -17.99 -13.13
CA VAL A 183 1.79 -18.30 -12.16
C VAL A 183 2.38 -18.25 -10.75
N ALA A 184 1.67 -17.63 -9.83
CA ALA A 184 2.04 -17.57 -8.42
C ALA A 184 1.01 -18.28 -7.55
N ALA A 185 1.49 -18.98 -6.52
CA ALA A 185 0.70 -19.39 -5.36
C ALA A 185 1.19 -18.58 -4.16
N THR A 186 0.26 -17.90 -3.48
CA THR A 186 0.59 -17.04 -2.33
C THR A 186 -0.34 -17.36 -1.18
N ALA A 187 0.21 -17.47 0.03
CA ALA A 187 -0.55 -17.68 1.26
C ALA A 187 -0.04 -16.79 2.39
N ARG A 188 -0.96 -16.38 3.27
CA ARG A 188 -0.66 -15.59 4.47
C ARG A 188 -1.51 -16.08 5.63
N VAL A 189 -0.89 -16.25 6.79
CA VAL A 189 -1.55 -16.59 8.05
C VAL A 189 -1.21 -15.52 9.07
N THR A 190 -2.20 -15.03 9.81
CA THR A 190 -1.96 -14.07 10.89
C THR A 190 -2.68 -14.46 12.16
N THR A 191 -2.18 -13.97 13.28
CA THR A 191 -2.87 -14.07 14.57
C THR A 191 -2.75 -12.75 15.34
N ALA A 192 -3.77 -12.46 16.16
CA ALA A 192 -3.78 -11.34 17.07
C ALA A 192 -4.06 -11.83 18.49
N PRO A 193 -3.06 -12.47 19.16
CA PRO A 193 -3.25 -13.12 20.47
C PRO A 193 -3.60 -12.10 21.58
N ILE A 194 -3.31 -10.82 21.38
CA ILE A 194 -3.83 -9.72 22.17
C ILE A 194 -4.67 -8.87 21.25
N ARG A 195 -5.99 -8.81 21.47
CA ARG A 195 -6.90 -7.98 20.69
C ARG A 195 -8.00 -7.42 21.60
N THR A 196 -7.70 -6.25 22.15
CA THR A 196 -8.60 -5.46 23.00
C THR A 196 -8.79 -4.07 22.40
N ASP A 197 -9.65 -3.26 22.98
CA ASP A 197 -9.83 -1.85 22.57
C ASP A 197 -8.52 -1.06 22.77
N GLU A 198 -7.74 -1.38 23.80
CA GLU A 198 -6.52 -0.67 24.16
C GLU A 198 -5.26 -1.22 23.49
N ALA A 199 -5.19 -2.53 23.24
CA ALA A 199 -3.97 -3.18 22.74
C ALA A 199 -4.27 -4.25 21.68
N VAL A 200 -3.36 -4.31 20.69
CA VAL A 200 -3.33 -5.38 19.67
C VAL A 200 -1.91 -5.83 19.48
N LEU A 201 -1.67 -7.14 19.59
CA LEU A 201 -0.43 -7.78 19.12
C LEU A 201 -0.76 -8.55 17.85
N HIS A 202 -0.20 -8.14 16.73
CA HIS A 202 -0.32 -8.81 15.44
C HIS A 202 0.98 -9.57 15.14
N LEU A 203 0.84 -10.83 14.70
CA LEU A 203 1.91 -11.66 14.17
C LEU A 203 1.45 -12.25 12.86
N GLY A 204 2.33 -12.29 11.85
CA GLY A 204 2.01 -12.81 10.51
C GLY A 204 3.17 -13.54 9.86
N LEU A 205 2.81 -14.51 9.03
CA LEU A 205 3.70 -15.29 8.17
C LEU A 205 3.08 -15.33 6.78
N ALA A 206 3.85 -15.01 5.75
CA ALA A 206 3.43 -15.10 4.36
C ALA A 206 4.47 -15.84 3.51
N GLY A 207 4.00 -16.56 2.49
CA GLY A 207 4.83 -17.22 1.50
C GLY A 207 4.26 -17.02 0.11
N SER A 208 5.13 -16.86 -0.89
CA SER A 208 4.76 -16.76 -2.30
C SER A 208 5.76 -17.53 -3.14
N LEU A 209 5.26 -18.33 -4.07
CA LEU A 209 6.05 -19.06 -5.06
C LEU A 209 5.52 -18.68 -6.44
N ARG A 210 6.35 -18.05 -7.27
CA ARG A 210 6.01 -17.69 -8.66
C ARG A 210 6.91 -18.44 -9.61
N ASP A 211 6.30 -19.23 -10.48
CA ASP A 211 6.98 -19.89 -11.60
C ASP A 211 6.97 -18.96 -12.82
N LEU A 212 8.13 -18.75 -13.43
CA LEU A 212 8.32 -17.87 -14.57
C LEU A 212 8.42 -18.68 -15.87
N PRO A 213 7.69 -18.33 -16.94
CA PRO A 213 7.83 -18.99 -18.23
C PRO A 213 9.22 -18.69 -18.83
N ARG A 214 9.70 -19.57 -19.69
CA ARG A 214 11.04 -19.47 -20.30
C ARG A 214 11.25 -18.21 -21.14
N ASP A 215 10.17 -17.63 -21.65
CA ASP A 215 10.14 -16.40 -22.44
C ASP A 215 9.67 -15.18 -21.59
N ALA A 216 9.70 -15.29 -20.27
CA ALA A 216 9.42 -14.17 -19.39
C ALA A 216 10.37 -13.01 -19.66
N ALA A 217 9.91 -11.78 -19.40
CA ALA A 217 10.80 -10.63 -19.35
C ALA A 217 11.86 -10.84 -18.27
N PRO A 218 13.10 -10.33 -18.45
CA PRO A 218 14.13 -10.39 -17.41
C PRO A 218 13.59 -9.86 -16.07
N LEU A 219 13.88 -10.58 -14.99
CA LEU A 219 13.58 -10.10 -13.66
C LEU A 219 14.59 -9.02 -13.27
N SER A 220 14.12 -7.88 -12.80
CA SER A 220 14.94 -6.88 -12.13
C SER A 220 14.30 -6.51 -10.79
N LEU A 221 15.13 -6.44 -9.74
CA LEU A 221 14.76 -5.97 -8.42
C LEU A 221 15.50 -4.67 -8.17
N SER A 222 14.77 -3.62 -7.82
CA SER A 222 15.37 -2.29 -7.62
C SER A 222 14.60 -1.48 -6.60
N SER A 223 15.26 -0.48 -6.02
CA SER A 223 14.64 0.50 -5.14
C SER A 223 14.92 1.92 -5.61
N ARG A 224 14.00 2.84 -5.32
CA ARG A 224 14.08 4.27 -5.59
C ARG A 224 14.19 5.10 -4.33
N SER A 225 14.63 4.50 -3.24
CA SER A 225 14.48 5.05 -1.91
C SER A 225 12.98 5.25 -1.54
N GLU A 226 12.71 5.66 -0.32
CA GLU A 226 11.35 5.95 0.13
C GLU A 226 10.86 7.33 -0.35
N ALA A 227 11.26 7.72 -1.56
CA ALA A 227 11.05 9.03 -2.16
C ALA A 227 10.68 8.91 -3.65
N PHE A 228 9.54 8.31 -3.95
CA PHE A 228 9.08 8.03 -5.32
C PHE A 228 9.01 9.26 -6.24
N LEU A 229 8.88 10.46 -5.67
CA LEU A 229 8.87 11.71 -6.42
C LEU A 229 10.15 11.90 -7.25
N PHE A 230 11.28 11.42 -6.73
CA PHE A 230 12.57 11.40 -7.41
C PHE A 230 12.79 10.01 -7.99
N ARG A 231 12.50 9.82 -9.26
CA ARG A 231 12.47 8.52 -9.96
C ARG A 231 13.82 7.84 -10.15
N GLN A 232 14.85 8.28 -9.46
CA GLN A 232 16.20 7.71 -9.53
C GLN A 232 16.27 6.40 -8.76
N THR A 233 16.88 5.40 -9.39
CA THR A 233 17.13 4.09 -8.79
C THR A 233 18.43 4.13 -7.99
N PHE A 234 18.36 3.80 -6.71
CA PHE A 234 19.51 3.77 -5.80
C PHE A 234 20.24 2.43 -5.85
N VAL A 235 19.51 1.33 -5.82
CA VAL A 235 20.02 -0.04 -5.91
C VAL A 235 19.24 -0.83 -6.96
N ASP A 236 19.94 -1.70 -7.72
CA ASP A 236 19.35 -2.44 -8.83
C ASP A 236 20.17 -3.71 -9.12
N THR A 237 19.52 -4.86 -9.19
CA THR A 237 20.16 -6.12 -9.61
C THR A 237 20.55 -6.13 -11.08
N GLY A 238 20.01 -5.21 -11.88
CA GLY A 238 19.99 -5.36 -13.33
C GLY A 238 19.12 -6.54 -13.77
N ASP A 239 19.25 -6.91 -15.02
CA ASP A 239 18.49 -7.99 -15.67
C ASP A 239 18.96 -9.37 -15.21
N ILE A 240 18.14 -10.11 -14.48
CA ILE A 240 18.30 -11.56 -14.22
C ILE A 240 17.52 -12.31 -15.29
N ARG A 241 18.19 -12.69 -16.41
CA ARG A 241 17.54 -13.23 -17.62
C ARG A 241 17.21 -14.71 -17.54
N ASP A 242 17.90 -15.44 -16.66
CA ASP A 242 17.80 -16.88 -16.46
C ASP A 242 16.94 -17.27 -15.26
N ALA A 243 16.20 -16.33 -14.70
CA ALA A 243 15.27 -16.57 -13.59
C ALA A 243 14.15 -17.54 -14.00
N THR A 244 13.90 -18.55 -13.19
CA THR A 244 12.86 -19.57 -13.43
C THR A 244 11.78 -19.56 -12.36
N THR A 245 12.16 -19.32 -11.13
CA THR A 245 11.21 -19.31 -10.00
C THR A 245 11.60 -18.25 -9.00
N ILE A 246 10.60 -17.57 -8.43
CA ILE A 246 10.78 -16.61 -7.34
C ILE A 246 10.04 -17.12 -6.12
N ALA A 247 10.78 -17.45 -5.05
CA ALA A 247 10.23 -17.82 -3.75
C ALA A 247 10.38 -16.65 -2.78
N ARG A 248 9.32 -16.31 -2.04
CA ARG A 248 9.31 -15.23 -1.04
C ARG A 248 8.81 -15.77 0.29
N LEU A 249 9.44 -15.33 1.37
CA LEU A 249 9.02 -15.56 2.74
C LEU A 249 8.94 -14.22 3.45
N GLY A 250 7.80 -13.92 4.06
CA GLY A 250 7.55 -12.70 4.83
C GLY A 250 7.22 -13.01 6.28
N LEU A 251 7.82 -12.29 7.21
CA LEU A 251 7.51 -12.29 8.64
C LEU A 251 6.99 -10.93 9.04
N GLU A 252 5.91 -10.88 9.82
CA GLU A 252 5.24 -9.66 10.22
C GLU A 252 5.04 -9.63 11.74
N ALA A 253 5.26 -8.48 12.35
CA ALA A 253 4.93 -8.23 13.74
C ALA A 253 4.48 -6.78 13.93
N ALA A 254 3.43 -6.56 14.72
CA ALA A 254 3.06 -5.22 15.14
C ALA A 254 2.42 -5.23 16.52
N TYR A 255 2.66 -4.17 17.27
CA TYR A 255 2.04 -3.95 18.58
C TYR A 255 1.47 -2.53 18.64
N ARG A 256 0.16 -2.43 18.88
CA ARG A 256 -0.53 -1.17 19.14
C ARG A 256 -0.98 -1.15 20.58
N THR A 257 -0.72 -0.06 21.28
CA THR A 257 -1.28 0.21 22.62
C THR A 257 -1.67 1.69 22.74
N GLY A 258 -2.95 1.93 23.01
CA GLY A 258 -3.49 3.29 22.97
C GLY A 258 -3.15 4.01 21.66
N PRO A 259 -2.51 5.21 21.73
CA PRO A 259 -2.14 5.99 20.55
C PRO A 259 -0.83 5.54 19.88
N PHE A 260 -0.10 4.59 20.46
CA PHE A 260 1.21 4.15 20.00
C PHE A 260 1.10 2.89 19.16
N LEU A 261 1.83 2.84 18.04
CA LEU A 261 1.97 1.67 17.16
C LEU A 261 3.45 1.44 16.84
N VAL A 262 3.92 0.20 16.95
CA VAL A 262 5.17 -0.29 16.37
C VAL A 262 4.83 -1.40 15.39
N GLN A 263 5.48 -1.42 14.23
CA GLN A 263 5.31 -2.44 13.18
C GLN A 263 6.67 -2.76 12.57
N ALA A 264 6.88 -4.04 12.25
CA ALA A 264 8.10 -4.52 11.61
C ALA A 264 7.76 -5.65 10.62
N GLU A 265 8.51 -5.73 9.54
CA GLU A 265 8.50 -6.84 8.61
C GLU A 265 9.92 -7.21 8.17
N TYR A 266 10.10 -8.47 7.84
CA TYR A 266 11.29 -9.00 7.17
C TYR A 266 10.85 -9.86 5.99
N ILE A 267 11.43 -9.63 4.82
CA ILE A 267 11.14 -10.38 3.60
C ILE A 267 12.46 -10.94 3.05
N ARG A 268 12.45 -12.26 2.78
CA ARG A 268 13.51 -12.93 2.04
C ARG A 268 12.98 -13.38 0.70
N THR A 269 13.74 -13.11 -0.36
CA THR A 269 13.43 -13.49 -1.73
C THR A 269 14.55 -14.36 -2.28
N ARG A 270 14.20 -15.53 -2.82
CA ARG A 270 15.11 -16.45 -3.50
C ARG A 270 14.69 -16.58 -4.96
N VAL A 271 15.64 -16.44 -5.86
CA VAL A 271 15.45 -16.54 -7.31
C VAL A 271 16.22 -17.76 -7.81
N GLU A 272 15.50 -18.79 -8.26
CA GLU A 272 16.10 -19.93 -8.96
C GLU A 272 16.43 -19.54 -10.40
N ARG A 273 17.52 -20.08 -10.95
CA ARG A 273 18.03 -19.76 -12.27
C ARG A 273 18.34 -21.00 -13.08
N SER A 274 18.15 -20.94 -14.41
CA SER A 274 18.52 -22.01 -15.32
C SER A 274 20.03 -21.92 -15.63
N GLY A 275 20.82 -22.91 -15.23
CA GLY A 275 22.24 -22.98 -15.55
C GLY A 275 23.18 -22.18 -14.62
N ALA A 276 22.63 -21.58 -13.56
CA ALA A 276 23.40 -20.88 -12.52
C ALA A 276 22.85 -21.18 -11.12
N GLY A 277 23.65 -20.93 -10.08
CA GLY A 277 23.18 -21.05 -8.69
C GLY A 277 22.09 -20.03 -8.37
N PRO A 278 21.24 -20.31 -7.37
CA PRO A 278 20.18 -19.40 -6.96
C PRO A 278 20.74 -18.10 -6.40
N LEU A 279 19.94 -17.03 -6.48
CA LEU A 279 20.21 -15.76 -5.81
C LEU A 279 19.27 -15.59 -4.63
N SER A 280 19.75 -14.98 -3.56
CA SER A 280 18.97 -14.69 -2.35
C SER A 280 19.14 -13.23 -1.94
N PHE A 281 18.01 -12.53 -1.81
CA PHE A 281 17.93 -11.14 -1.42
C PHE A 281 17.08 -10.99 -0.17
N GLN A 282 17.25 -9.89 0.54
CA GLN A 282 16.50 -9.65 1.78
C GLN A 282 16.24 -8.17 2.01
N GLY A 283 15.16 -7.88 2.73
CA GLY A 283 14.81 -6.54 3.14
C GLY A 283 13.92 -6.56 4.36
N GLY A 284 13.86 -5.46 5.05
CA GLY A 284 13.01 -5.33 6.22
C GLY A 284 12.90 -3.90 6.69
N TYR A 285 11.96 -3.68 7.60
CA TYR A 285 11.80 -2.40 8.26
C TYR A 285 11.28 -2.57 9.68
N ILE A 286 11.50 -1.56 10.49
CA ILE A 286 10.80 -1.28 11.72
C ILE A 286 10.31 0.16 11.68
N GLN A 287 9.04 0.38 12.02
CA GLN A 287 8.45 1.71 12.10
C GLN A 287 7.63 1.86 13.37
N ALA A 288 7.52 3.09 13.84
CA ALA A 288 6.70 3.45 14.98
C ALA A 288 5.90 4.72 14.69
N SER A 289 4.71 4.84 15.27
CA SER A 289 3.94 6.08 15.27
C SER A 289 3.30 6.37 16.61
N LEU A 290 3.09 7.66 16.87
CA LEU A 290 2.40 8.18 18.04
C LEU A 290 1.37 9.21 17.63
N VAL A 291 0.11 8.94 17.90
CA VAL A 291 -0.99 9.90 17.72
C VAL A 291 -1.01 10.85 18.93
N LEU A 292 -0.79 12.15 18.69
CA LEU A 292 -0.54 13.12 19.77
C LEU A 292 -1.83 13.55 20.49
N ASN A 293 -2.95 13.61 19.78
CA ASN A 293 -4.21 14.16 20.28
C ASN A 293 -5.45 13.44 19.73
N GLY A 294 -5.37 12.10 19.64
CA GLY A 294 -6.46 11.27 19.10
C GLY A 294 -6.33 9.82 19.53
N GLN A 295 -7.16 9.00 18.95
CA GLN A 295 -7.11 7.55 19.14
C GLN A 295 -6.08 6.92 18.19
N GLY A 296 -5.46 5.83 18.63
CA GLY A 296 -4.56 5.03 17.81
C GLY A 296 -5.27 4.38 16.62
N ARG A 297 -4.48 3.82 15.73
CA ARG A 297 -4.95 3.16 14.51
C ARG A 297 -5.79 1.93 14.85
N ALA A 298 -6.96 1.80 14.22
CA ALA A 298 -7.81 0.64 14.39
C ALA A 298 -7.23 -0.58 13.66
N TYR A 299 -7.40 -1.76 14.22
CA TYR A 299 -7.03 -3.02 13.59
C TYR A 299 -8.25 -3.65 12.92
N LYS A 300 -8.14 -3.90 11.62
CA LYS A 300 -9.16 -4.57 10.80
C LYS A 300 -8.76 -6.03 10.58
N LEU A 301 -9.52 -6.95 11.14
CA LEU A 301 -9.29 -8.38 10.96
C LEU A 301 -9.72 -8.87 9.58
N ALA A 302 -10.91 -8.47 9.13
CA ALA A 302 -11.48 -8.84 7.84
C ALA A 302 -11.46 -7.65 6.86
N PRO A 303 -11.27 -7.90 5.57
CA PRO A 303 -11.41 -6.87 4.54
C PRO A 303 -12.88 -6.62 4.19
N ASP A 304 -13.12 -5.49 3.55
CA ASP A 304 -14.40 -5.22 2.90
C ASP A 304 -14.48 -6.00 1.57
N TYR A 305 -13.36 -6.18 0.87
CA TYR A 305 -13.19 -7.01 -0.35
C TYR A 305 -11.71 -7.39 -0.52
N GLY A 306 -11.41 -8.32 -1.45
CA GLY A 306 -10.05 -8.76 -1.74
C GLY A 306 -9.45 -9.62 -0.62
N ALA A 307 -8.11 -9.67 -0.55
CA ALA A 307 -7.38 -10.53 0.38
C ALA A 307 -6.64 -9.74 1.49
N THR A 308 -7.06 -8.51 1.78
CA THR A 308 -6.37 -7.59 2.71
C THR A 308 -6.79 -7.80 4.16
N TYR A 309 -6.60 -9.01 4.68
CA TYR A 309 -6.90 -9.36 6.08
C TYR A 309 -5.87 -8.79 7.06
N ALA A 310 -6.29 -8.56 8.29
CA ALA A 310 -5.44 -8.26 9.43
C ALA A 310 -4.47 -7.08 9.17
N VAL A 311 -5.02 -5.88 8.99
CA VAL A 311 -4.27 -4.65 8.70
C VAL A 311 -4.65 -3.51 9.64
N PHE A 312 -3.79 -2.51 9.78
CA PHE A 312 -4.10 -1.28 10.50
C PHE A 312 -4.77 -0.26 9.56
N ALA A 313 -5.85 0.33 10.03
CA ALA A 313 -6.60 1.38 9.32
C ALA A 313 -5.95 2.76 9.51
N GLY A 314 -6.42 3.75 8.75
CA GLY A 314 -6.06 5.15 8.95
C GLY A 314 -6.62 5.73 10.25
N ILE A 315 -6.20 6.96 10.56
CA ILE A 315 -6.65 7.71 11.72
C ILE A 315 -8.11 8.14 11.55
N VAL A 316 -8.90 7.97 12.60
CA VAL A 316 -10.26 8.53 12.70
C VAL A 316 -10.18 9.90 13.35
N VAL A 317 -10.67 10.94 12.65
CA VAL A 317 -10.75 12.30 13.19
C VAL A 317 -12.11 12.49 13.86
N PRO A 318 -12.18 12.57 15.20
CA PRO A 318 -13.44 12.83 15.92
C PRO A 318 -14.06 14.16 15.48
N GLU A 319 -15.38 14.26 15.50
CA GLU A 319 -16.07 15.47 15.04
C GLU A 319 -15.59 16.74 15.74
N ALA A 320 -15.43 16.69 17.06
CA ALA A 320 -14.94 17.82 17.86
C ALA A 320 -13.49 18.23 17.54
N ALA A 321 -12.67 17.31 17.00
CA ALA A 321 -11.31 17.62 16.62
C ALA A 321 -11.19 18.22 15.21
N ARG A 322 -12.21 18.14 14.36
CA ARG A 322 -12.17 18.65 12.98
C ARG A 322 -12.00 20.15 12.90
N VAL A 323 -11.13 20.61 12.01
CA VAL A 323 -10.94 22.04 11.74
C VAL A 323 -12.25 22.69 11.25
N THR A 324 -13.05 21.97 10.46
CA THR A 324 -14.39 22.43 10.02
C THR A 324 -15.39 22.61 11.17
N ARG A 325 -15.07 22.13 12.38
CA ARG A 325 -15.86 22.29 13.62
C ARG A 325 -15.14 23.14 14.67
N GLY A 326 -14.05 23.82 14.30
CA GLY A 326 -13.25 24.65 15.21
C GLY A 326 -12.16 23.91 15.99
N GLY A 327 -11.93 22.62 15.71
CA GLY A 327 -10.83 21.86 16.30
C GLY A 327 -9.49 22.10 15.56
N LEU A 328 -8.43 21.42 16.00
CA LEU A 328 -7.08 21.54 15.42
C LEU A 328 -6.75 20.38 14.46
N GLY A 329 -7.64 19.43 14.27
CA GLY A 329 -7.35 18.17 13.61
C GLY A 329 -6.61 17.20 14.54
N VAL A 330 -6.12 16.10 13.98
CA VAL A 330 -5.32 15.08 14.66
C VAL A 330 -3.92 15.10 14.11
N PHE A 331 -2.91 14.98 14.97
CA PHE A 331 -1.49 14.92 14.62
C PHE A 331 -0.93 13.54 14.96
N GLU A 332 -0.08 13.02 14.07
CA GLU A 332 0.63 11.75 14.26
C GLU A 332 2.09 11.93 13.87
N LEU A 333 3.01 11.60 14.77
CA LEU A 333 4.45 11.52 14.51
C LEU A 333 4.79 10.08 14.15
N ALA A 334 5.70 9.89 13.21
CA ALA A 334 6.16 8.58 12.79
C ALA A 334 7.67 8.56 12.51
N THR A 335 8.29 7.40 12.72
CA THR A 335 9.68 7.14 12.34
C THR A 335 9.80 5.73 11.77
N ARG A 336 10.72 5.54 10.81
CA ARG A 336 11.02 4.24 10.21
C ARG A 336 12.52 4.12 9.96
N PHE A 337 13.04 2.92 10.20
CA PHE A 337 14.28 2.43 9.63
C PHE A 337 13.94 1.28 8.70
N SER A 338 14.47 1.31 7.46
CA SER A 338 14.33 0.23 6.50
C SER A 338 15.66 -0.09 5.83
N ALA A 339 15.79 -1.33 5.35
CA ALA A 339 16.97 -1.80 4.65
C ALA A 339 16.58 -2.77 3.53
N LEU A 340 17.32 -2.70 2.43
CA LEU A 340 17.20 -3.58 1.27
C LEU A 340 18.61 -4.03 0.87
N ASP A 341 18.80 -5.34 0.73
CA ASP A 341 20.07 -5.97 0.33
C ASP A 341 19.84 -6.76 -0.96
N LEU A 342 20.41 -6.26 -2.06
CA LEU A 342 20.35 -6.84 -3.39
C LEU A 342 21.70 -7.43 -3.83
N ASP A 343 22.61 -7.68 -2.88
CA ASP A 343 23.89 -8.34 -3.13
C ASP A 343 23.78 -9.84 -2.86
N ASP A 344 24.20 -10.68 -3.81
CA ASP A 344 24.41 -12.11 -3.59
C ASP A 344 25.45 -12.69 -4.56
N GLY A 345 26.44 -13.38 -4.01
CA GLY A 345 27.52 -14.00 -4.80
C GLY A 345 28.29 -12.97 -5.64
N SER A 346 28.23 -13.13 -6.96
CA SER A 346 28.83 -12.21 -7.93
C SER A 346 27.91 -11.06 -8.36
N LEU A 347 26.63 -11.13 -8.02
CA LEU A 347 25.67 -10.07 -8.32
C LEU A 347 25.82 -8.97 -7.27
N ARG A 348 25.99 -7.73 -7.71
CA ARG A 348 26.15 -6.53 -6.88
C ARG A 348 25.04 -5.53 -7.18
N GLY A 349 23.83 -5.83 -6.70
CA GLY A 349 22.67 -4.95 -6.84
C GLY A 349 22.69 -3.76 -5.89
N GLY A 350 23.47 -3.86 -4.81
CA GLY A 350 23.66 -2.82 -3.80
C GLY A 350 22.83 -3.02 -2.54
N ILE A 351 23.26 -2.32 -1.49
CA ILE A 351 22.57 -2.29 -0.20
C ILE A 351 22.09 -0.86 0.05
N GLU A 352 20.81 -0.71 0.35
CA GLU A 352 20.18 0.57 0.69
C GLU A 352 19.65 0.55 2.12
N ARG A 353 19.81 1.68 2.83
CA ARG A 353 19.28 1.89 4.16
C ARG A 353 18.69 3.29 4.25
N ASP A 354 17.43 3.36 4.68
CA ASP A 354 16.71 4.62 4.85
C ASP A 354 16.29 4.80 6.31
N VAL A 355 16.39 6.05 6.77
CA VAL A 355 15.77 6.54 8.00
C VAL A 355 14.76 7.60 7.60
N THR A 356 13.50 7.37 7.94
CA THR A 356 12.40 8.29 7.64
C THR A 356 11.77 8.80 8.93
N VAL A 357 11.57 10.12 9.00
CA VAL A 357 10.79 10.78 10.08
C VAL A 357 9.66 11.54 9.42
N GLY A 358 8.44 11.36 9.92
CA GLY A 358 7.24 11.93 9.34
C GLY A 358 6.32 12.59 10.36
N LEU A 359 5.65 13.65 9.90
CA LEU A 359 4.55 14.31 10.61
C LEU A 359 3.30 14.22 9.73
N ASN A 360 2.24 13.66 10.27
CA ASN A 360 0.93 13.61 9.66
C ASN A 360 -0.02 14.58 10.38
N TRP A 361 -0.74 15.37 9.61
CA TRP A 361 -1.83 16.20 10.10
C TRP A 361 -3.12 15.83 9.37
N TYR A 362 -4.14 15.49 10.15
CA TYR A 362 -5.48 15.14 9.68
C TYR A 362 -6.46 16.25 10.12
N PRO A 363 -6.61 17.33 9.32
CA PRO A 363 -7.52 18.44 9.68
C PRO A 363 -8.99 18.03 9.69
N ASP A 364 -9.35 17.06 8.85
CA ASP A 364 -10.69 16.48 8.76
C ASP A 364 -10.61 15.00 8.35
N ARG A 365 -11.75 14.30 8.36
CA ARG A 365 -11.84 12.87 8.06
C ARG A 365 -11.35 12.47 6.66
N ASN A 366 -11.36 13.40 5.72
CA ASN A 366 -11.09 13.17 4.30
C ASN A 366 -9.80 13.83 3.81
N ILE A 367 -9.15 14.60 4.66
CA ILE A 367 -7.97 15.41 4.31
C ILE A 367 -6.80 15.00 5.21
N ARG A 368 -5.65 14.83 4.59
CA ARG A 368 -4.39 14.58 5.29
C ARG A 368 -3.26 15.38 4.63
N PHE A 369 -2.41 15.97 5.45
CA PHE A 369 -1.10 16.48 5.07
C PHE A 369 -0.03 15.59 5.67
N VAL A 370 1.00 15.30 4.90
CA VAL A 370 2.18 14.53 5.31
C VAL A 370 3.41 15.35 5.05
N ALA A 371 4.35 15.35 5.96
CA ALA A 371 5.68 15.90 5.78
C ALA A 371 6.70 14.86 6.22
N ASP A 372 7.48 14.33 5.28
CA ASP A 372 8.50 13.32 5.52
C ASP A 372 9.89 13.87 5.22
N TYR A 373 10.85 13.51 6.07
CA TYR A 373 12.27 13.63 5.83
C TYR A 373 12.85 12.22 5.73
N VAL A 374 13.53 11.94 4.61
CA VAL A 374 14.17 10.65 4.32
C VAL A 374 15.66 10.86 4.20
N ARG A 375 16.44 10.17 5.02
CA ARG A 375 17.89 10.03 4.89
C ARG A 375 18.19 8.68 4.31
N SER A 376 18.71 8.65 3.07
CA SER A 376 19.07 7.42 2.34
C SER A 376 20.57 7.24 2.25
N HIS A 377 21.02 5.98 2.35
CA HIS A 377 22.38 5.54 2.13
C HIS A 377 22.38 4.30 1.25
N ALA A 378 23.03 4.35 0.07
CA ALA A 378 23.14 3.23 -0.85
C ALA A 378 24.58 2.95 -1.25
N SER A 379 25.03 1.67 -1.17
CA SER A 379 26.39 1.24 -1.51
C SER A 379 26.45 -0.25 -1.89
N PRO A 380 26.97 -0.61 -3.05
CA PRO A 380 27.20 0.24 -4.22
C PRO A 380 25.87 0.80 -4.74
N SER A 381 25.86 1.99 -5.27
CA SER A 381 24.64 2.61 -5.82
C SER A 381 24.63 2.53 -7.35
N ALA A 382 23.52 2.08 -7.91
CA ALA A 382 23.26 2.11 -9.35
C ALA A 382 23.29 3.55 -9.90
N LEU A 383 22.75 4.51 -9.14
CA LEU A 383 22.77 5.94 -9.46
C LEU A 383 24.17 6.51 -9.61
N ALA A 384 25.11 6.08 -8.76
CA ALA A 384 26.48 6.58 -8.73
C ALA A 384 27.48 5.70 -9.50
N GLY A 385 27.02 4.80 -10.37
CA GLY A 385 27.90 3.90 -11.11
C GLY A 385 28.72 2.97 -10.20
N GLY A 386 28.12 2.45 -9.15
CA GLY A 386 28.75 1.51 -8.21
C GLY A 386 29.47 2.18 -7.03
N ARG A 387 29.37 3.51 -6.86
CA ARG A 387 29.91 4.23 -5.68
C ARG A 387 28.83 4.38 -4.62
N THR A 388 29.24 4.76 -3.42
CA THR A 388 28.32 5.09 -2.32
C THR A 388 27.61 6.42 -2.57
N VAL A 389 26.33 6.47 -2.28
CA VAL A 389 25.48 7.68 -2.35
C VAL A 389 24.76 7.86 -1.02
N ASP A 390 24.80 9.08 -0.52
CA ASP A 390 23.94 9.58 0.54
C ASP A 390 22.96 10.61 -0.03
N ALA A 391 21.72 10.55 0.37
CA ALA A 391 20.70 11.52 -0.02
C ALA A 391 19.89 11.99 1.20
N ASP A 392 19.55 13.26 1.19
CA ASP A 392 18.57 13.87 2.09
C ASP A 392 17.37 14.32 1.27
N THR A 393 16.19 13.83 1.58
CA THR A 393 14.98 14.14 0.81
C THR A 393 13.89 14.62 1.75
N PHE A 394 13.26 15.74 1.38
CA PHE A 394 12.04 16.24 2.01
C PHE A 394 10.88 16.06 1.04
N ILE A 395 9.75 15.49 1.53
CA ILE A 395 8.52 15.32 0.76
C ILE A 395 7.35 15.82 1.58
N GLY A 396 6.54 16.71 0.99
CA GLY A 396 5.23 17.08 1.47
C GLY A 396 4.15 16.47 0.59
N ARG A 397 3.11 15.90 1.17
CA ARG A 397 1.91 15.40 0.45
C ARG A 397 0.66 16.05 0.95
N PHE A 398 -0.17 16.52 0.03
CA PHE A 398 -1.59 16.77 0.26
C PHE A 398 -2.38 15.55 -0.21
N GLN A 399 -3.29 15.06 0.63
CA GLN A 399 -4.17 13.94 0.31
C GLN A 399 -5.62 14.32 0.59
N LEU A 400 -6.48 14.09 -0.41
CA LEU A 400 -7.93 14.17 -0.32
C LEU A 400 -8.51 12.82 -0.75
N TYR A 401 -9.51 12.31 0.00
CA TYR A 401 -10.24 11.10 -0.40
C TYR A 401 -11.71 11.23 0.01
N TRP A 402 -12.61 10.60 -0.73
CA TRP A 402 -14.06 10.68 -0.54
C TRP A 402 -14.77 9.40 -0.94
#